data_8912c4c981f03d501d10f5752f53e86c
#
_entry.id   8912c4c981f03d501d10f5752f53e86c
#
_cell.length_a   1.000
_cell.length_b   1.000
_cell.length_c   1.000
_cell.angle_alpha   90.00
_cell.angle_beta   90.00
_cell.angle_gamma   90.00
#
_symmetry.space_group_name_H-M   'P 1'
#
loop_
_entity.id
_entity.type
_entity.pdbx_description
1 polymer ?
#
loop_
_entity_poly.entity_id
_entity_poly.type
_entity_poly.pdbx_seq_one_letter_code
_entity_poly.pdbx_strand_id
1 'polypeptide(L)'
;MFKAIRTIKKIKQLQKAMHDASVAFLLMQDLGLFPDSEKGRTRAKSFHDVSHMIKDVLDGKSVDEAMTRLEIKVKIEEVEQEDDEN
;
A
#
# COMPACT_ATOMS: atom_id res chain seq x y z
N MET A 1 -28.65 -3.92 -7.50
CA MET A 1 -27.67 -4.04 -8.59
C MET A 1 -26.91 -2.75 -8.86
N PHE A 2 -27.61 -1.62 -9.04
CA PHE A 2 -26.94 -0.33 -9.27
C PHE A 2 -26.12 0.19 -8.09
N LYS A 3 -26.54 -0.07 -6.85
CA LYS A 3 -25.80 0.31 -5.65
C LYS A 3 -24.44 -0.40 -5.55
N ALA A 4 -24.39 -1.70 -5.89
CA ALA A 4 -23.15 -2.47 -5.88
C ALA A 4 -22.14 -1.94 -6.90
N ILE A 5 -22.59 -1.60 -8.11
CA ILE A 5 -21.74 -1.04 -9.16
C ILE A 5 -21.19 0.32 -8.75
N ARG A 6 -22.02 1.20 -8.17
CA ARG A 6 -21.59 2.50 -7.66
C ARG A 6 -20.58 2.35 -6.54
N THR A 7 -20.81 1.40 -5.63
CA THR A 7 -19.90 1.12 -4.53
C THR A 7 -18.54 0.65 -5.05
N ILE A 8 -18.52 -0.25 -6.03
CA ILE A 8 -17.29 -0.74 -6.65
C ILE A 8 -16.52 0.42 -7.30
N LYS A 9 -17.21 1.31 -8.03
CA LYS A 9 -16.58 2.48 -8.63
C LYS A 9 -15.96 3.40 -7.59
N LYS A 10 -16.65 3.63 -6.48
CA LYS A 10 -16.13 4.45 -5.36
C LYS A 10 -14.90 3.81 -4.72
N ILE A 11 -14.92 2.48 -4.54
CA ILE A 11 -13.76 1.76 -3.99
C ILE A 11 -12.56 1.87 -4.94
N LYS A 12 -12.77 1.75 -6.25
CA LYS A 12 -11.71 1.95 -7.25
C LYS A 12 -11.13 3.36 -7.19
N GLN A 13 -11.97 4.38 -7.05
CA GLN A 13 -11.53 5.76 -6.91
C GLN A 13 -10.72 5.96 -5.63
N LEU A 14 -11.18 5.41 -4.52
CA LEU A 14 -10.45 5.47 -3.24
C LEU A 14 -9.09 4.76 -3.34
N GLN A 15 -9.05 3.58 -3.94
CA GLN A 15 -7.82 2.82 -4.13
C GLN A 15 -6.81 3.63 -4.94
N LYS A 16 -7.23 4.23 -6.04
CA LYS A 16 -6.36 5.05 -6.87
C LYS A 16 -5.87 6.28 -6.11
N ALA A 17 -6.76 6.95 -5.38
CA ALA A 17 -6.41 8.11 -4.58
C ALA A 17 -5.37 7.76 -3.49
N MET A 18 -5.53 6.64 -2.81
CA MET A 18 -4.57 6.16 -1.81
C MET A 18 -3.21 5.86 -2.43
N HIS A 19 -3.20 5.18 -3.57
CA HIS A 19 -1.97 4.88 -4.31
C HIS A 19 -1.25 6.16 -4.72
N ASP A 20 -1.96 7.07 -5.38
CA ASP A 20 -1.39 8.31 -5.88
C ASP A 20 -0.90 9.22 -4.75
N ALA A 21 -1.65 9.29 -3.65
CA ALA A 21 -1.25 10.07 -2.49
C ALA A 21 0.02 9.51 -1.83
N SER A 22 0.15 8.19 -1.73
CA SER A 22 1.35 7.57 -1.16
C SER A 22 2.58 7.80 -2.02
N VAL A 23 2.45 7.70 -3.33
CA VAL A 23 3.55 7.99 -4.27
C VAL A 23 3.93 9.46 -4.20
N ALA A 24 2.95 10.37 -4.18
CA ALA A 24 3.20 11.80 -4.06
C ALA A 24 3.92 12.15 -2.76
N PHE A 25 3.51 11.55 -1.65
CA PHE A 25 4.15 11.78 -0.35
C PHE A 25 5.61 11.34 -0.35
N LEU A 26 5.91 10.14 -0.88
CA LEU A 26 7.28 9.64 -0.97
C LEU A 26 8.13 10.53 -1.87
N LEU A 27 7.57 10.99 -3.00
CA LEU A 27 8.28 11.89 -3.90
C LEU A 27 8.58 13.23 -3.22
N MET A 28 7.62 13.79 -2.49
CA MET A 28 7.82 15.04 -1.76
C MET A 28 8.89 14.91 -0.68
N GLN A 29 8.97 13.78 0.00
CA GLN A 29 10.06 13.52 0.94
C GLN A 29 11.42 13.46 0.23
N ASP A 30 11.49 12.78 -0.92
CA ASP A 30 12.72 12.69 -1.69
C ASP A 30 13.19 14.04 -2.23
N LEU A 31 12.24 14.94 -2.53
CA LEU A 31 12.54 16.31 -2.97
C LEU A 31 12.85 17.27 -1.81
N GLY A 32 12.75 16.81 -0.57
CA GLY A 32 13.03 17.62 0.61
C GLY A 32 11.93 18.60 0.99
N LEU A 33 10.73 18.45 0.42
CA LEU A 33 9.58 19.32 0.71
C LEU A 33 8.93 19.02 2.08
N PHE A 34 9.10 17.79 2.56
CA PHE A 34 8.67 17.38 3.90
C PHE A 34 9.88 16.90 4.69
N PRO A 35 9.85 17.01 6.03
CA PRO A 35 10.89 16.41 6.86
C PRO A 35 11.00 14.91 6.56
N ASP A 36 12.22 14.44 6.32
CA ASP A 36 12.45 13.01 6.11
C ASP A 36 12.27 12.29 7.44
N SER A 37 11.26 11.43 7.50
CA SER A 37 11.00 10.63 8.67
C SER A 37 10.77 9.18 8.26
N GLU A 38 11.42 8.28 8.98
CA GLU A 38 11.27 6.85 8.77
C GLU A 38 9.83 6.40 8.98
N LYS A 39 9.16 6.95 10.00
CA LYS A 39 7.74 6.65 10.28
C LYS A 39 6.84 7.09 9.13
N GLY A 40 7.09 8.27 8.57
CA GLY A 40 6.32 8.78 7.43
C GLY A 40 6.51 7.90 6.20
N ARG A 41 7.74 7.49 5.92
CA ARG A 41 8.03 6.59 4.79
C ARG A 41 7.37 5.22 4.99
N THR A 42 7.42 4.66 6.19
CA THR A 42 6.80 3.38 6.51
C THR A 42 5.29 3.44 6.32
N ARG A 43 4.64 4.51 6.80
CA ARG A 43 3.21 4.71 6.59
C ARG A 43 2.84 4.83 5.12
N ALA A 44 3.58 5.62 4.37
CA ALA A 44 3.32 5.78 2.94
C ALA A 44 3.48 4.46 2.18
N LYS A 45 4.52 3.68 2.49
CA LYS A 45 4.71 2.35 1.90
C LYS A 45 3.58 1.40 2.26
N SER A 46 3.10 1.44 3.51
CA SER A 46 1.97 0.62 3.95
C SER A 46 0.69 0.96 3.20
N PHE A 47 0.38 2.24 3.03
CA PHE A 47 -0.77 2.68 2.25
C PHE A 47 -0.64 2.26 0.78
N HIS A 48 0.54 2.36 0.22
CA HIS A 48 0.81 1.92 -1.14
C HIS A 48 0.54 0.41 -1.29
N ASP A 49 1.05 -0.40 -0.36
CA ASP A 49 0.85 -1.84 -0.38
C ASP A 49 -0.63 -2.22 -0.23
N VAL A 50 -1.35 -1.56 0.70
CA VAL A 50 -2.78 -1.79 0.89
C VAL A 50 -3.56 -1.41 -0.37
N SER A 51 -3.20 -0.31 -1.04
CA SER A 51 -3.86 0.09 -2.28
C SER A 51 -3.68 -0.96 -3.38
N HIS A 52 -2.51 -1.57 -3.49
CA HIS A 52 -2.26 -2.68 -4.42
C HIS A 52 -3.06 -3.93 -4.07
N MET A 53 -3.21 -4.24 -2.78
CA MET A 53 -4.03 -5.37 -2.33
C MET A 53 -5.50 -5.17 -2.71
N ILE A 54 -6.03 -3.98 -2.51
CA ILE A 54 -7.40 -3.64 -2.90
C ILE A 54 -7.56 -3.78 -4.42
N LYS A 55 -6.60 -3.28 -5.18
CA LYS A 55 -6.62 -3.40 -6.63
C LYS A 55 -6.62 -4.86 -7.08
N ASP A 56 -5.79 -5.69 -6.47
CA ASP A 56 -5.73 -7.12 -6.79
C ASP A 56 -7.09 -7.80 -6.59
N VAL A 57 -7.78 -7.51 -5.48
CA VAL A 57 -9.11 -8.05 -5.21
C VAL A 57 -10.14 -7.51 -6.23
N LEU A 58 -10.07 -6.23 -6.57
CA LEU A 58 -10.95 -5.64 -7.58
C LEU A 58 -10.73 -6.25 -8.97
N ASP A 59 -9.50 -6.67 -9.27
CA ASP A 59 -9.13 -7.30 -10.54
C ASP A 59 -9.44 -8.80 -10.57
N GLY A 60 -10.00 -9.35 -9.50
CA GLY A 60 -10.49 -10.72 -9.46
C GLY A 60 -9.68 -11.69 -8.63
N LYS A 61 -8.60 -11.24 -7.99
CA LYS A 61 -7.84 -12.08 -7.07
C LYS A 61 -8.61 -12.29 -5.77
N SER A 62 -8.40 -13.44 -5.13
CA SER A 62 -9.02 -13.70 -3.84
C SER A 62 -8.38 -12.84 -2.74
N VAL A 63 -9.12 -12.64 -1.65
CA VAL A 63 -8.59 -11.93 -0.48
C VAL A 63 -7.37 -12.66 0.08
N ASP A 64 -7.40 -14.00 0.10
CA ASP A 64 -6.28 -14.81 0.59
C ASP A 64 -5.01 -14.59 -0.23
N GLU A 65 -5.11 -14.53 -1.55
CA GLU A 65 -3.98 -14.24 -2.43
C GLU A 65 -3.40 -12.84 -2.17
N ALA A 66 -4.27 -11.83 -2.02
CA ALA A 66 -3.84 -10.47 -1.72
C ALA A 66 -3.14 -10.39 -0.37
N MET A 67 -3.66 -11.07 0.64
CA MET A 67 -3.06 -11.10 1.98
C MET A 67 -1.73 -11.85 2.01
N THR A 68 -1.59 -12.90 1.21
CA THR A 68 -0.34 -13.65 1.09
C THR A 68 0.81 -12.75 0.63
N ARG A 69 0.54 -11.84 -0.30
CA ARG A 69 1.53 -10.87 -0.78
C ARG A 69 2.05 -9.99 0.35
N LEU A 70 1.15 -9.52 1.23
CA LEU A 70 1.52 -8.71 2.38
C LEU A 70 2.34 -9.51 3.40
N GLU A 71 1.94 -10.75 3.68
CA GLU A 71 2.65 -11.64 4.61
C GLU A 71 4.08 -11.90 4.16
N ILE A 72 4.30 -12.13 2.87
CA ILE A 72 5.64 -12.33 2.32
C ILE A 72 6.51 -11.10 2.54
N LYS A 73 5.98 -9.90 2.29
CA LYS A 73 6.72 -8.66 2.50
C LYS A 73 7.09 -8.45 3.96
N VAL A 74 6.16 -8.70 4.89
CA VAL A 74 6.41 -8.57 6.32
C VAL A 74 7.51 -9.53 6.75
N LYS A 75 7.48 -10.78 6.30
CA LYS A 75 8.52 -11.77 6.60
C LYS A 75 9.89 -11.37 6.06
N ILE A 76 9.96 -10.80 4.86
CA ILE A 76 11.21 -10.32 4.29
C ILE A 76 11.79 -9.18 5.13
N GLU A 77 10.95 -8.23 5.56
CA GLU A 77 11.38 -7.12 6.42
C GLU A 77 11.90 -7.62 7.77
N GLU A 78 11.24 -8.61 8.38
CA GLU A 78 11.70 -9.21 9.64
C GLU A 78 13.07 -9.86 9.49
N VAL A 79 13.30 -10.58 8.40
CA VAL A 79 14.60 -11.22 8.12
C VAL A 79 15.69 -10.17 7.93
N GLU A 80 15.41 -9.09 7.19
CA GLU A 80 16.37 -8.01 7.00
C GLU A 80 16.73 -7.32 8.33
N GLN A 81 15.76 -7.13 9.23
CA GLN A 81 16.00 -6.56 10.55
C GLN A 81 16.85 -7.48 11.44
N GLU A 82 16.63 -8.78 11.38
CA GLU A 82 17.46 -9.75 12.11
C GLU A 82 18.91 -9.73 11.65
N ASP A 83 19.15 -9.60 10.35
CA ASP A 83 20.50 -9.49 9.79
C ASP A 83 21.20 -8.20 10.26
N ASP A 84 20.47 -7.10 10.44
CA ASP A 84 21.01 -5.82 10.91
C ASP A 84 21.39 -5.86 12.39
N GLU A 85 20.80 -6.74 13.19
CA GLU A 85 21.11 -6.87 14.62
C GLU A 85 22.40 -7.67 14.90
N ASN A 86 22.91 -8.37 13.91
CA ASN A 86 24.14 -9.13 14.01
C ASN A 86 25.35 -8.36 13.47
#